data_8664947302d2bb271951c9e8908a7c2f
#
_entry.id   8664947302d2bb271951c9e8908a7c2f
#
_cell.length_a   1.000
_cell.length_b   1.000
_cell.length_c   1.000
_cell.angle_alpha   90.00
_cell.angle_beta   90.00
_cell.angle_gamma   90.00
#
_symmetry.space_group_name_H-M   'P 1'
#
loop_
_entity.id
_entity.type
_entity.pdbx_description
1 polymer ?
#
loop_
_entity_poly.entity_id
_entity_poly.type
_entity_poly.pdbx_seq_one_letter_code
_entity_poly.pdbx_strand_id
1 'polypeptide(L)'
;LSSRYYSPELCRFISPDSVEYLNPESINGLNLYVYCGNDPINKYDPTGHFAISTLVLIIVGAAVLTTAGAITYGAVTDTPVVLDFSVSAGMGAGVGGKVGMSIVLDFKNDSFGFYPHYGYYYGAKYNTFGFSYSVGLISNYENEGDYAGPFVDFGGGFYGGIDHCYDPRYPYDNAVRASSITFGNNIGAYYGYDYYDYWGSISFGKVVEFLKRSVIILWDL
;
A
#
# COMPACT_ATOMS: atom_id res chain seq x y z
N LEU A 1 21.43 -3.99 -18.43
CA LEU A 1 21.29 -3.43 -17.09
C LEU A 1 21.98 -2.05 -17.05
N SER A 2 21.49 -1.12 -16.27
CA SER A 2 21.89 0.29 -16.42
C SER A 2 23.34 0.58 -15.97
N SER A 3 23.85 -0.15 -14.99
CA SER A 3 25.18 0.11 -14.41
C SER A 3 26.23 -0.95 -14.68
N ARG A 4 25.83 -2.20 -14.97
CA ARG A 4 26.74 -3.32 -15.17
C ARG A 4 26.34 -4.21 -16.35
N TYR A 5 27.32 -4.82 -16.99
CA TYR A 5 27.08 -5.81 -18.05
C TYR A 5 26.93 -7.21 -17.45
N TYR A 6 25.86 -7.89 -17.81
CA TYR A 6 25.57 -9.26 -17.44
C TYR A 6 25.98 -10.23 -18.54
N SER A 7 26.66 -11.32 -18.20
CA SER A 7 26.94 -12.42 -19.12
C SER A 7 25.99 -13.59 -18.86
N PRO A 8 25.09 -13.91 -19.80
CA PRO A 8 24.24 -15.09 -19.67
C PRO A 8 25.03 -16.42 -19.64
N GLU A 9 26.17 -16.47 -20.32
CA GLU A 9 27.04 -17.64 -20.36
C GLU A 9 27.68 -17.96 -19.01
N LEU A 10 28.03 -16.90 -18.26
CA LEU A 10 28.67 -17.04 -16.95
C LEU A 10 27.63 -16.95 -15.82
N CYS A 11 26.37 -16.62 -16.11
CA CYS A 11 25.29 -16.37 -15.16
C CYS A 11 25.64 -15.34 -14.08
N ARG A 12 26.45 -14.33 -14.41
CA ARG A 12 26.93 -13.28 -13.49
C ARG A 12 27.25 -11.97 -14.21
N PHE A 13 27.45 -10.92 -13.43
CA PHE A 13 28.04 -9.69 -13.95
C PHE A 13 29.51 -9.89 -14.32
N ILE A 14 29.97 -9.19 -15.37
CA ILE A 14 31.39 -9.22 -15.79
C ILE A 14 32.24 -8.12 -15.11
N SER A 15 31.59 -7.16 -14.45
CA SER A 15 32.25 -6.15 -13.61
C SER A 15 31.80 -6.29 -12.15
N PRO A 16 32.68 -6.01 -11.17
CA PRO A 16 32.32 -6.04 -9.76
C PRO A 16 31.33 -4.92 -9.42
N ASP A 17 30.56 -5.11 -8.39
CA ASP A 17 29.75 -4.06 -7.76
C ASP A 17 30.61 -3.17 -6.88
N SER A 18 30.05 -2.03 -6.44
CA SER A 18 30.68 -1.21 -5.41
C SER A 18 30.79 -1.99 -4.07
N VAL A 19 31.89 -1.80 -3.38
CA VAL A 19 32.10 -2.40 -2.05
C VAL A 19 31.07 -1.95 -1.02
N GLU A 20 30.38 -0.85 -1.26
CA GLU A 20 29.29 -0.34 -0.42
C GLU A 20 28.08 -1.28 -0.37
N TYR A 21 27.91 -2.14 -1.38
CA TYR A 21 26.85 -3.15 -1.45
C TYR A 21 27.23 -4.52 -0.87
N LEU A 22 28.43 -4.62 -0.28
CA LEU A 22 28.81 -5.84 0.45
C LEU A 22 27.92 -6.03 1.68
N ASN A 23 27.34 -7.22 1.79
CA ASN A 23 26.53 -7.62 2.93
C ASN A 23 27.04 -8.96 3.48
N PRO A 24 27.97 -8.93 4.47
CA PRO A 24 28.54 -10.15 5.05
C PRO A 24 27.51 -11.07 5.75
N GLU A 25 26.35 -10.53 6.12
CA GLU A 25 25.29 -11.29 6.81
C GLU A 25 24.39 -12.08 5.86
N SER A 26 24.49 -11.82 4.54
CA SER A 26 23.67 -12.52 3.54
C SER A 26 24.45 -13.59 2.78
N ILE A 27 23.74 -14.64 2.36
CA ILE A 27 24.29 -15.65 1.45
C ILE A 27 24.68 -14.97 0.14
N ASN A 28 25.93 -15.17 -0.33
CA ASN A 28 26.51 -14.51 -1.50
C ASN A 28 26.75 -12.99 -1.36
N GLY A 29 26.52 -12.40 -0.19
CA GLY A 29 26.65 -10.95 0.02
C GLY A 29 28.09 -10.41 -0.04
N LEU A 30 29.10 -11.29 -0.08
CA LEU A 30 30.51 -10.93 -0.33
C LEU A 30 30.92 -11.09 -1.80
N ASN A 31 30.03 -11.60 -2.66
CA ASN A 31 30.32 -11.83 -4.06
C ASN A 31 29.81 -10.64 -4.92
N LEU A 32 30.70 -9.72 -5.24
CA LEU A 32 30.41 -8.52 -6.03
C LEU A 32 29.98 -8.79 -7.49
N TYR A 33 30.10 -10.01 -7.97
CA TYR A 33 29.72 -10.41 -9.33
C TYR A 33 28.37 -11.12 -9.41
N VAL A 34 27.74 -11.40 -8.28
CA VAL A 34 26.49 -12.17 -8.23
C VAL A 34 25.35 -11.42 -8.91
N TYR A 35 24.56 -12.11 -9.73
CA TYR A 35 23.30 -11.62 -10.27
C TYR A 35 22.13 -12.21 -9.48
N CYS A 36 21.26 -11.35 -8.98
CA CYS A 36 20.04 -11.74 -8.25
C CYS A 36 20.26 -12.71 -7.07
N GLY A 37 21.47 -12.72 -6.46
CA GLY A 37 21.82 -13.67 -5.40
C GLY A 37 21.85 -15.12 -5.85
N ASN A 38 22.11 -15.39 -7.14
CA ASN A 38 22.02 -16.69 -7.84
C ASN A 38 20.57 -17.23 -7.96
N ASP A 39 19.57 -16.35 -7.92
CA ASP A 39 18.15 -16.72 -8.09
C ASP A 39 17.47 -15.83 -9.15
N PRO A 40 17.87 -15.95 -10.43
CA PRO A 40 17.35 -15.10 -11.51
C PRO A 40 15.93 -15.45 -11.94
N ILE A 41 15.37 -16.56 -11.44
CA ILE A 41 13.98 -16.97 -11.72
C ILE A 41 12.99 -16.14 -10.89
N ASN A 42 13.32 -15.94 -9.61
CA ASN A 42 12.43 -15.26 -8.65
C ASN A 42 12.80 -13.80 -8.41
N LYS A 43 13.91 -13.32 -8.99
CA LYS A 43 14.41 -11.97 -8.78
C LYS A 43 14.82 -11.31 -10.08
N TYR A 44 14.70 -10.01 -10.10
CA TYR A 44 15.11 -9.14 -11.20
C TYR A 44 15.94 -7.97 -10.66
N ASP A 45 17.04 -7.67 -11.31
CA ASP A 45 17.89 -6.53 -10.96
C ASP A 45 17.87 -5.49 -12.10
N PRO A 46 17.02 -4.45 -12.01
CA PRO A 46 16.89 -3.44 -13.07
C PRO A 46 18.07 -2.49 -13.11
N THR A 47 18.71 -2.25 -12.00
CA THR A 47 19.79 -1.26 -11.85
C THR A 47 21.17 -1.85 -12.04
N GLY A 48 21.34 -3.12 -11.73
CA GLY A 48 22.62 -3.80 -11.68
C GLY A 48 23.29 -3.72 -10.30
N HIS A 49 22.58 -3.30 -9.25
CA HIS A 49 23.07 -3.20 -7.88
C HIS A 49 22.15 -3.89 -6.88
N PHE A 50 20.84 -3.90 -7.13
CA PHE A 50 19.84 -4.39 -6.19
C PHE A 50 18.81 -5.28 -6.87
N ALA A 51 18.70 -6.51 -6.39
CA ALA A 51 17.72 -7.48 -6.89
C ALA A 51 16.37 -7.33 -6.17
N ILE A 52 15.31 -7.16 -6.96
CA ILE A 52 13.92 -7.08 -6.47
C ILE A 52 13.22 -8.41 -6.74
N SER A 53 12.45 -8.91 -5.77
CA SER A 53 11.62 -10.09 -5.99
C SER A 53 10.58 -9.82 -7.07
N THR A 54 10.44 -10.73 -8.01
CA THR A 54 9.40 -10.69 -9.05
C THR A 54 8.00 -10.60 -8.45
N LEU A 55 7.77 -11.27 -7.32
CA LEU A 55 6.51 -11.20 -6.59
C LEU A 55 6.22 -9.76 -6.11
N VAL A 56 7.22 -9.04 -5.59
CA VAL A 56 7.05 -7.64 -5.17
C VAL A 56 6.69 -6.76 -6.36
N LEU A 57 7.33 -6.94 -7.51
CA LEU A 57 6.99 -6.19 -8.74
C LEU A 57 5.56 -6.44 -9.20
N ILE A 58 5.09 -7.68 -9.13
CA ILE A 58 3.70 -8.04 -9.47
C ILE A 58 2.72 -7.36 -8.50
N ILE A 59 2.99 -7.41 -7.20
CA ILE A 59 2.13 -6.79 -6.18
C ILE A 59 2.07 -5.28 -6.38
N VAL A 60 3.21 -4.63 -6.57
CA VAL A 60 3.26 -3.16 -6.80
C VAL A 60 2.55 -2.80 -8.10
N GLY A 61 2.77 -3.56 -9.18
CA GLY A 61 2.08 -3.34 -10.44
C GLY A 61 0.57 -3.48 -10.33
N ALA A 62 0.10 -4.51 -9.62
CA ALA A 62 -1.32 -4.71 -9.35
C ALA A 62 -1.91 -3.57 -8.49
N ALA A 63 -1.19 -3.13 -7.46
CA ALA A 63 -1.60 -2.01 -6.61
C ALA A 63 -1.72 -0.69 -7.41
N VAL A 64 -0.77 -0.40 -8.29
CA VAL A 64 -0.82 0.79 -9.16
C VAL A 64 -2.01 0.73 -10.12
N LEU A 65 -2.24 -0.40 -10.77
CA LEU A 65 -3.35 -0.57 -11.72
C LEU A 65 -4.72 -0.47 -11.04
N THR A 66 -4.89 -1.11 -9.88
CA THR A 66 -6.14 -1.04 -9.12
C THR A 66 -6.42 0.36 -8.60
N THR A 67 -5.37 1.07 -8.12
CA THR A 67 -5.48 2.46 -7.69
C THR A 67 -5.89 3.38 -8.83
N ALA A 68 -5.24 3.28 -9.98
CA ALA A 68 -5.59 4.06 -11.16
C ALA A 68 -7.03 3.77 -11.61
N GLY A 69 -7.44 2.50 -11.61
CA GLY A 69 -8.81 2.08 -11.93
C GLY A 69 -9.84 2.65 -10.95
N ALA A 70 -9.59 2.56 -9.65
CA ALA A 70 -10.48 3.09 -8.61
C ALA A 70 -10.62 4.62 -8.70
N ILE A 71 -9.51 5.34 -8.85
CA ILE A 71 -9.52 6.81 -9.02
C ILE A 71 -10.30 7.21 -10.28
N THR A 72 -10.04 6.53 -11.41
CA THR A 72 -10.76 6.81 -12.65
C THR A 72 -12.26 6.55 -12.51
N TYR A 73 -12.64 5.43 -11.91
CA TYR A 73 -14.03 5.11 -11.64
C TYR A 73 -14.68 6.14 -10.70
N GLY A 74 -14.02 6.48 -9.59
CA GLY A 74 -14.50 7.46 -8.63
C GLY A 74 -14.71 8.83 -9.26
N ALA A 75 -13.75 9.29 -10.08
CA ALA A 75 -13.83 10.57 -10.77
C ALA A 75 -14.96 10.64 -11.82
N VAL A 76 -15.32 9.50 -12.44
CA VAL A 76 -16.43 9.44 -13.43
C VAL A 76 -17.80 9.31 -12.76
N THR A 77 -17.87 8.64 -11.61
CA THR A 77 -19.14 8.32 -10.94
C THR A 77 -19.42 9.16 -9.70
N ASP A 78 -18.54 10.12 -9.38
CA ASP A 78 -18.55 10.88 -8.11
C ASP A 78 -18.56 9.99 -6.85
N THR A 79 -17.99 8.78 -6.96
CA THR A 79 -17.88 7.85 -5.86
C THR A 79 -16.57 8.10 -5.09
N PRO A 80 -16.61 8.29 -3.76
CA PRO A 80 -15.41 8.49 -2.98
C PRO A 80 -14.51 7.25 -2.99
N VAL A 81 -13.20 7.47 -3.10
CA VAL A 81 -12.16 6.43 -3.11
C VAL A 81 -11.34 6.54 -1.84
N VAL A 82 -11.14 5.43 -1.14
CA VAL A 82 -10.23 5.36 0.00
C VAL A 82 -8.91 4.70 -0.39
N LEU A 83 -7.82 5.34 0.03
CA LEU A 83 -6.47 4.78 0.01
C LEU A 83 -6.03 4.60 1.46
N ASP A 84 -5.75 3.38 1.87
CA ASP A 84 -5.36 3.06 3.23
C ASP A 84 -3.93 2.52 3.30
N PHE A 85 -3.18 3.02 4.27
CA PHE A 85 -1.83 2.56 4.60
C PHE A 85 -1.80 2.16 6.05
N SER A 86 -1.62 0.88 6.33
CA SER A 86 -1.64 0.37 7.69
C SER A 86 -0.45 -0.51 8.03
N VAL A 87 -0.10 -0.47 9.31
CA VAL A 87 0.88 -1.33 9.96
C VAL A 87 0.16 -2.12 11.02
N SER A 88 0.37 -3.42 11.01
CA SER A 88 -0.22 -4.32 12.00
C SER A 88 0.85 -5.11 12.73
N ALA A 89 0.63 -5.32 14.02
CA ALA A 89 1.45 -6.19 14.84
C ALA A 89 0.55 -7.13 15.66
N GLY A 90 0.93 -8.40 15.75
CA GLY A 90 0.14 -9.40 16.44
C GLY A 90 0.97 -10.49 17.11
N MET A 91 0.37 -11.16 18.07
CA MET A 91 0.96 -12.28 18.79
C MET A 91 0.44 -13.61 18.21
N GLY A 92 1.09 -14.09 17.15
CA GLY A 92 0.70 -15.36 16.51
C GLY A 92 -0.68 -15.36 15.85
N ALA A 93 -1.27 -16.53 15.69
CA ALA A 93 -2.64 -16.67 15.20
C ALA A 93 -3.63 -16.26 16.30
N GLY A 94 -4.26 -15.11 16.20
CA GLY A 94 -5.32 -14.78 17.15
C GLY A 94 -5.65 -13.32 17.29
N VAL A 95 -4.79 -12.55 17.95
CA VAL A 95 -5.08 -11.16 18.30
C VAL A 95 -3.92 -10.26 17.92
N GLY A 96 -4.23 -9.08 17.37
CA GLY A 96 -3.23 -8.06 17.08
C GLY A 96 -3.83 -6.67 17.04
N GLY A 97 -2.94 -5.66 16.99
CA GLY A 97 -3.31 -4.27 16.79
C GLY A 97 -2.89 -3.79 15.41
N LYS A 98 -3.56 -2.76 14.91
CA LYS A 98 -3.16 -2.04 13.71
C LYS A 98 -3.28 -0.54 13.91
N VAL A 99 -2.44 0.18 13.21
CA VAL A 99 -2.48 1.64 13.09
C VAL A 99 -2.25 2.01 11.63
N GLY A 100 -2.87 3.08 11.19
CA GLY A 100 -2.72 3.49 9.81
C GLY A 100 -3.22 4.89 9.52
N MET A 101 -3.22 5.21 8.25
CA MET A 101 -3.73 6.45 7.68
C MET A 101 -4.54 6.14 6.44
N SER A 102 -5.79 6.52 6.42
CA SER A 102 -6.62 6.50 5.24
C SER A 102 -6.72 7.90 4.65
N ILE A 103 -6.63 7.97 3.33
CA ILE A 103 -6.89 9.17 2.54
C ILE A 103 -8.15 8.92 1.71
N VAL A 104 -9.17 9.72 1.95
CA VAL A 104 -10.42 9.67 1.17
C VAL A 104 -10.38 10.73 0.09
N LEU A 105 -10.48 10.30 -1.15
CA LEU A 105 -10.60 11.15 -2.32
C LEU A 105 -12.09 11.36 -2.59
N ASP A 106 -12.60 12.52 -2.24
CA ASP A 106 -13.99 12.91 -2.46
C ASP A 106 -14.10 13.78 -3.72
N PHE A 107 -14.49 13.16 -4.82
CA PHE A 107 -14.61 13.83 -6.11
C PHE A 107 -15.82 14.79 -6.17
N LYS A 108 -16.87 14.49 -5.41
CA LYS A 108 -18.08 15.31 -5.34
C LYS A 108 -17.82 16.65 -4.64
N ASN A 109 -17.04 16.62 -3.55
CA ASN A 109 -16.73 17.81 -2.76
C ASN A 109 -15.35 18.40 -3.07
N ASP A 110 -14.66 17.90 -4.10
CA ASP A 110 -13.33 18.37 -4.54
C ASP A 110 -12.30 18.38 -3.41
N SER A 111 -12.24 17.29 -2.62
CA SER A 111 -11.39 17.25 -1.43
C SER A 111 -10.65 15.93 -1.18
N PHE A 112 -9.52 16.03 -0.47
CA PHE A 112 -8.79 14.93 0.15
C PHE A 112 -9.02 14.97 1.65
N GLY A 113 -9.72 14.01 2.21
CA GLY A 113 -9.87 13.85 3.65
C GLY A 113 -8.78 12.94 4.23
N PHE A 114 -8.28 13.28 5.43
CA PHE A 114 -7.26 12.51 6.14
C PHE A 114 -7.85 11.87 7.38
N TYR A 115 -7.74 10.55 7.47
CA TYR A 115 -8.32 9.73 8.53
C TYR A 115 -7.27 8.80 9.13
N PRO A 116 -6.51 9.23 10.15
CA PRO A 116 -5.70 8.30 10.92
C PRO A 116 -6.62 7.33 11.66
N HIS A 117 -6.19 6.09 11.76
CA HIS A 117 -6.97 5.06 12.42
C HIS A 117 -6.10 4.13 13.25
N TYR A 118 -6.73 3.52 14.23
CA TYR A 118 -6.15 2.49 15.06
C TYR A 118 -7.22 1.46 15.43
N GLY A 119 -6.79 0.25 15.64
CA GLY A 119 -7.73 -0.80 15.97
C GLY A 119 -7.08 -2.10 16.39
N TYR A 120 -7.90 -3.11 16.52
CA TYR A 120 -7.48 -4.47 16.83
C TYR A 120 -8.22 -5.47 15.96
N TYR A 121 -7.58 -6.60 15.75
CA TYR A 121 -8.14 -7.69 14.96
C TYR A 121 -8.03 -9.03 15.66
N TYR A 122 -8.97 -9.91 15.31
CA TYR A 122 -8.98 -11.33 15.67
C TYR A 122 -8.92 -12.14 14.38
N GLY A 123 -8.16 -13.24 14.38
CA GLY A 123 -8.17 -14.15 13.24
C GLY A 123 -6.84 -14.83 12.97
N ALA A 124 -6.83 -15.64 11.94
CA ALA A 124 -5.65 -16.38 11.52
C ALA A 124 -4.75 -15.48 10.64
N LYS A 125 -4.08 -14.51 11.26
CA LYS A 125 -2.97 -13.78 10.61
C LYS A 125 -1.65 -14.46 10.96
N TYR A 126 -0.90 -14.87 9.95
CA TYR A 126 0.35 -15.61 10.14
C TYR A 126 1.56 -14.72 10.41
N ASN A 127 1.49 -13.42 10.14
CA ASN A 127 2.60 -12.51 10.36
C ASN A 127 2.48 -11.82 11.72
N THR A 128 3.58 -11.82 12.47
CA THR A 128 3.70 -11.05 13.72
C THR A 128 3.78 -9.54 13.46
N PHE A 129 4.27 -9.15 12.28
CA PHE A 129 4.37 -7.77 11.84
C PHE A 129 4.00 -7.66 10.36
N GLY A 130 3.12 -6.73 10.02
CA GLY A 130 2.61 -6.57 8.68
C GLY A 130 2.46 -5.13 8.22
N PHE A 131 2.70 -4.93 6.93
CA PHE A 131 2.35 -3.72 6.21
C PHE A 131 1.25 -4.04 5.22
N SER A 132 0.29 -3.16 5.09
CA SER A 132 -0.75 -3.27 4.07
C SER A 132 -1.04 -1.92 3.43
N TYR A 133 -1.35 -1.98 2.16
CA TYR A 133 -1.91 -0.91 1.36
C TYR A 133 -3.22 -1.40 0.78
N SER A 134 -4.28 -0.63 0.93
CA SER A 134 -5.56 -0.95 0.30
C SER A 134 -6.14 0.22 -0.48
N VAL A 135 -6.89 -0.11 -1.51
CA VAL A 135 -7.64 0.84 -2.31
C VAL A 135 -9.07 0.34 -2.45
N GLY A 136 -10.03 1.20 -2.16
CA GLY A 136 -11.43 0.82 -2.15
C GLY A 136 -12.38 1.95 -2.52
N LEU A 137 -13.65 1.59 -2.61
CA LEU A 137 -14.76 2.51 -2.85
C LEU A 137 -15.59 2.63 -1.58
N ILE A 138 -16.04 3.84 -1.28
CA ILE A 138 -16.88 4.12 -0.12
C ILE A 138 -18.33 4.30 -0.60
N SER A 139 -19.26 3.66 0.08
CA SER A 139 -20.70 3.82 -0.11
C SER A 139 -21.33 4.57 1.07
N ASN A 140 -22.41 5.29 0.81
CA ASN A 140 -23.15 6.10 1.80
C ASN A 140 -22.28 7.20 2.46
N TYR A 141 -21.32 7.73 1.73
CA TYR A 141 -20.51 8.87 2.13
C TYR A 141 -21.09 10.14 1.49
N GLU A 142 -21.52 11.10 2.29
CA GLU A 142 -22.15 12.32 1.81
C GLU A 142 -21.32 13.57 2.14
N ASN A 143 -20.70 13.57 3.32
CA ASN A 143 -19.98 14.73 3.83
C ASN A 143 -18.59 14.34 4.35
N GLU A 144 -17.70 15.32 4.38
CA GLU A 144 -16.42 15.20 5.07
C GLU A 144 -16.63 14.84 6.54
N GLY A 145 -15.91 13.83 7.00
CA GLY A 145 -16.06 13.31 8.37
C GLY A 145 -16.99 12.09 8.50
N ASP A 146 -17.77 11.73 7.49
CA ASP A 146 -18.65 10.56 7.55
C ASP A 146 -17.88 9.23 7.68
N TYR A 147 -16.61 9.21 7.23
CA TYR A 147 -15.71 8.08 7.41
C TYR A 147 -14.96 8.13 8.76
N ALA A 148 -15.45 8.90 9.74
CA ALA A 148 -14.89 8.96 11.08
C ALA A 148 -15.74 8.21 12.09
N GLY A 149 -15.08 7.60 13.08
CA GLY A 149 -15.73 6.85 14.15
C GLY A 149 -15.38 5.37 14.17
N PRO A 150 -16.17 4.56 14.87
CA PRO A 150 -15.93 3.13 14.96
C PRO A 150 -16.35 2.41 13.67
N PHE A 151 -15.52 1.49 13.22
CA PHE A 151 -15.81 0.59 12.11
C PHE A 151 -15.55 -0.86 12.53
N VAL A 152 -16.39 -1.74 12.01
CA VAL A 152 -16.14 -3.17 12.01
C VAL A 152 -15.50 -3.50 10.68
N ASP A 153 -14.37 -4.19 10.71
CA ASP A 153 -13.67 -4.62 9.51
C ASP A 153 -13.47 -6.14 9.48
N PHE A 154 -13.54 -6.69 8.30
CA PHE A 154 -13.24 -8.08 8.04
C PHE A 154 -12.63 -8.24 6.67
N GLY A 155 -11.71 -9.16 6.57
CA GLY A 155 -11.03 -9.37 5.32
C GLY A 155 -10.17 -10.61 5.33
N GLY A 156 -9.48 -10.82 4.23
CA GLY A 156 -8.54 -11.91 4.13
C GLY A 156 -7.89 -12.01 2.77
N GLY A 157 -6.75 -12.68 2.74
CA GLY A 157 -5.99 -12.88 1.52
C GLY A 157 -4.63 -13.51 1.75
N PHE A 158 -3.90 -13.61 0.64
CA PHE A 158 -2.54 -14.15 0.61
C PHE A 158 -1.68 -13.23 -0.28
N TYR A 159 -0.93 -12.29 0.34
CA TYR A 159 -0.23 -11.17 -0.31
C TYR A 159 -1.13 -10.16 -1.05
N GLY A 160 -2.36 -10.50 -1.31
CA GLY A 160 -3.43 -9.66 -1.80
C GLY A 160 -4.74 -10.19 -1.27
N GLY A 161 -5.71 -9.34 -1.03
CA GLY A 161 -6.96 -9.72 -0.40
C GLY A 161 -8.09 -8.74 -0.66
N ILE A 162 -9.19 -9.01 -0.02
CA ILE A 162 -10.37 -8.14 -0.01
C ILE A 162 -10.66 -7.80 1.44
N ASP A 163 -10.82 -6.52 1.71
CA ASP A 163 -11.25 -6.00 3.00
C ASP A 163 -12.56 -5.26 2.85
N HIS A 164 -13.39 -5.38 3.85
CA HIS A 164 -14.66 -4.69 3.93
C HIS A 164 -14.86 -4.12 5.34
N CYS A 165 -15.23 -2.86 5.44
CA CYS A 165 -15.57 -2.24 6.70
C CYS A 165 -16.90 -1.49 6.64
N TYR A 166 -17.55 -1.35 7.77
CA TYR A 166 -18.79 -0.60 7.90
C TYR A 166 -18.91 0.02 9.30
N ASP A 167 -19.62 1.15 9.38
CA ASP A 167 -19.94 1.81 10.66
C ASP A 167 -21.07 1.06 11.39
N PRO A 168 -20.79 0.44 12.55
CA PRO A 168 -21.78 -0.34 13.28
C PRO A 168 -22.85 0.49 14.01
N ARG A 169 -22.74 1.82 14.02
CA ARG A 169 -23.73 2.72 14.65
C ARG A 169 -25.03 2.80 13.87
N TYR A 170 -25.01 2.42 12.58
CA TYR A 170 -26.15 2.48 11.68
C TYR A 170 -26.53 1.09 11.17
N PRO A 171 -27.82 0.87 10.77
CA PRO A 171 -28.18 -0.32 10.02
C PRO A 171 -27.30 -0.50 8.79
N TYR A 172 -26.92 -1.72 8.47
CA TYR A 172 -25.92 -2.01 7.42
C TYR A 172 -26.20 -1.33 6.08
N ASP A 173 -27.46 -1.20 5.66
CA ASP A 173 -27.82 -0.57 4.38
C ASP A 173 -27.59 0.95 4.38
N ASN A 174 -27.62 1.60 5.54
CA ASN A 174 -27.45 3.04 5.70
C ASN A 174 -26.06 3.40 6.27
N ALA A 175 -25.28 2.42 6.68
CA ALA A 175 -23.95 2.63 7.22
C ALA A 175 -22.99 3.10 6.14
N VAL A 176 -22.04 3.98 6.50
CA VAL A 176 -20.86 4.22 5.67
C VAL A 176 -20.06 2.92 5.58
N ARG A 177 -19.73 2.51 4.38
CA ARG A 177 -19.05 1.24 4.09
C ARG A 177 -17.93 1.46 3.10
N ALA A 178 -16.81 0.79 3.32
CA ALA A 178 -15.76 0.70 2.31
C ALA A 178 -15.49 -0.76 1.93
N SER A 179 -15.30 -0.99 0.65
CA SER A 179 -14.85 -2.28 0.12
C SER A 179 -13.57 -2.05 -0.66
N SER A 180 -12.52 -2.73 -0.28
CA SER A 180 -11.18 -2.48 -0.81
C SER A 180 -10.45 -3.74 -1.22
N ILE A 181 -9.53 -3.59 -2.17
CA ILE A 181 -8.53 -4.58 -2.51
C ILE A 181 -7.26 -4.21 -1.74
N THR A 182 -6.73 -5.17 -0.99
CA THR A 182 -5.59 -4.98 -0.11
C THR A 182 -4.38 -5.71 -0.63
N PHE A 183 -3.24 -5.06 -0.57
CA PHE A 183 -1.93 -5.57 -0.92
C PHE A 183 -1.00 -5.46 0.30
N GLY A 184 -0.20 -6.48 0.56
CA GLY A 184 0.73 -6.44 1.69
C GLY A 184 1.26 -7.80 2.05
N ASN A 185 2.00 -7.87 3.15
CA ASN A 185 2.53 -9.12 3.66
C ASN A 185 1.60 -9.77 4.71
N ASN A 186 0.40 -9.27 4.89
CA ASN A 186 -0.62 -9.86 5.75
C ASN A 186 -1.24 -11.07 5.06
N ILE A 187 -1.16 -12.23 5.72
CA ILE A 187 -1.70 -13.49 5.24
C ILE A 187 -2.72 -13.99 6.25
N GLY A 188 -3.92 -14.32 5.78
CA GLY A 188 -4.94 -14.93 6.62
C GLY A 188 -6.31 -14.28 6.49
N ALA A 189 -7.23 -14.69 7.34
CA ALA A 189 -8.56 -14.12 7.48
C ALA A 189 -8.69 -13.46 8.85
N TYR A 190 -9.35 -12.33 8.93
CA TYR A 190 -9.51 -11.58 10.16
C TYR A 190 -10.87 -10.88 10.26
N TYR A 191 -11.20 -10.54 11.49
CA TYR A 191 -12.31 -9.68 11.88
C TYR A 191 -11.77 -8.70 12.91
N GLY A 192 -12.13 -7.42 12.81
CA GLY A 192 -11.56 -6.39 13.67
C GLY A 192 -12.49 -5.23 13.94
N TYR A 193 -11.98 -4.33 14.75
CA TYR A 193 -12.59 -3.04 15.04
C TYR A 193 -11.55 -1.96 14.88
N ASP A 194 -11.87 -0.95 14.08
CA ASP A 194 -11.06 0.23 13.89
C ASP A 194 -11.80 1.47 14.34
N TYR A 195 -11.05 2.44 14.80
CA TYR A 195 -11.53 3.79 15.06
C TYR A 195 -10.79 4.76 14.15
N TYR A 196 -11.54 5.50 13.36
CA TYR A 196 -11.04 6.50 12.43
C TYR A 196 -11.28 7.89 12.99
N ASP A 197 -10.23 8.70 13.11
CA ASP A 197 -10.32 10.12 13.42
C ASP A 197 -10.34 10.92 12.12
N TYR A 198 -11.04 12.06 12.11
CA TYR A 198 -11.00 13.00 10.99
C TYR A 198 -10.08 14.16 11.33
N TRP A 199 -8.97 14.29 10.60
CA TRP A 199 -8.00 15.37 10.81
C TRP A 199 -8.23 16.59 9.91
N GLY A 200 -9.16 16.51 8.99
CA GLY A 200 -9.47 17.59 8.06
C GLY A 200 -9.25 17.19 6.61
N SER A 201 -9.52 18.13 5.72
CA SER A 201 -9.40 17.96 4.28
C SER A 201 -8.66 19.10 3.60
N ILE A 202 -8.19 18.82 2.38
CA ILE A 202 -7.52 19.78 1.50
C ILE A 202 -8.19 19.68 0.13
N SER A 203 -8.57 20.82 -0.47
CA SER A 203 -9.12 20.85 -1.82
C SER A 203 -8.10 20.43 -2.88
N PHE A 204 -8.53 19.69 -3.91
CA PHE A 204 -7.69 19.29 -5.06
C PHE A 204 -7.07 20.53 -5.74
N GLY A 205 -7.83 21.61 -5.86
CA GLY A 205 -7.34 22.87 -6.42
C GLY A 205 -6.13 23.41 -5.69
N LYS A 206 -6.12 23.38 -4.35
CA LYS A 206 -4.96 23.81 -3.54
C LYS A 206 -3.75 22.91 -3.73
N VAL A 207 -3.95 21.59 -3.85
CA VAL A 207 -2.86 20.66 -4.13
C VAL A 207 -2.24 20.91 -5.50
N VAL A 208 -3.07 21.08 -6.52
CA VAL A 208 -2.60 21.40 -7.87
C VAL A 208 -1.84 22.73 -7.91
N GLU A 209 -2.30 23.75 -7.22
CA GLU A 209 -1.62 25.04 -7.10
C GLU A 209 -0.27 24.92 -6.41
N PHE A 210 -0.20 24.16 -5.30
CA PHE A 210 1.04 23.87 -4.60
C PHE A 210 2.06 23.16 -5.51
N LEU A 211 1.62 22.10 -6.23
CA LEU A 211 2.48 21.38 -7.17
C LEU A 211 2.99 22.26 -8.30
N LYS A 212 2.13 23.12 -8.88
CA LYS A 212 2.56 24.08 -9.91
C LYS A 212 3.63 25.03 -9.41
N ARG A 213 3.46 25.59 -8.21
CA ARG A 213 4.48 26.47 -7.58
C ARG A 213 5.78 25.73 -7.33
N SER A 214 5.73 24.49 -6.85
CA SER A 214 6.92 23.67 -6.57
C SER A 214 7.69 23.33 -7.84
N VAL A 215 6.99 23.04 -8.95
CA VAL A 215 7.62 22.78 -10.26
C VAL A 215 8.29 24.04 -10.80
N ILE A 216 7.67 25.22 -10.70
CA ILE A 216 8.26 26.48 -11.16
C ILE A 216 9.58 26.74 -10.40
N ILE A 217 9.61 26.55 -9.09
CA ILE A 217 10.83 26.74 -8.28
C ILE A 217 11.98 25.79 -8.71
N LEU A 218 11.65 24.56 -9.15
CA LEU A 218 12.63 23.59 -9.63
C LEU A 218 13.16 23.92 -11.05
N TRP A 219 12.47 24.75 -11.83
CA TRP A 219 12.91 25.16 -13.17
C TRP A 219 13.73 26.46 -13.14
N ASP A 220 13.62 27.24 -12.06
CA ASP A 220 14.34 28.49 -11.86
C ASP A 220 15.67 28.30 -11.06
N LEU A 221 16.05 27.03 -10.72
CA LEU A 221 17.33 26.64 -10.12
C LEU A 221 18.24 25.99 -11.15
#